data_c56c6f8e36a696a2d0385b78511e1fcd
#
_entry.id   c56c6f8e36a696a2d0385b78511e1fcd
#
_cell.length_a   1.000
_cell.length_b   1.000
_cell.length_c   1.000
_cell.angle_alpha   90.00
_cell.angle_beta   90.00
_cell.angle_gamma   90.00
#
_symmetry.space_group_name_H-M   'P 1'
#
loop_
_entity.id
_entity.type
_entity.pdbx_description
1 polymer ?
#
loop_
_entity_poly.entity_id
_entity_poly.type
_entity_poly.pdbx_seq_one_letter_code
_entity_poly.pdbx_strand_id
1 'polypeptide(L)'
;MKTAHIIGVVGGSGGVGVSVLTAAVAVRAAQAGLRPACLDGDRLGGGLDVTLGIEQERGVRWPDLAGARGRIDGPELLRRLPSVDGVAVLSFDRARDVRLTPEIVHEALLSLSVAADLVVVDLPRPDHEIFGALAPSVDEMILLAGSGICDLAGASAIADHLIRTCPHVWLCLRTSGRGSHFADTVAGALDLPLLALVREEPTLAADVLHGIPPGTSDKGALAAAADAVLAQCVVSARRDAS
;
A
#
# COMPACT_ATOMS: atom_id res chain seq x y z
N MET A 1 -3.40 24.17 0.84
CA MET A 1 -3.13 23.32 -0.34
C MET A 1 -3.80 21.96 -0.04
N LYS A 2 -4.52 21.40 -0.99
CA LYS A 2 -5.11 20.05 -0.82
C LYS A 2 -3.95 19.05 -0.85
N THR A 3 -3.75 18.31 0.23
CA THR A 3 -2.81 17.19 0.29
C THR A 3 -3.47 15.93 -0.26
N ALA A 4 -2.70 15.04 -0.85
CA ALA A 4 -3.20 13.74 -1.28
C ALA A 4 -3.76 12.96 -0.08
N HIS A 5 -4.74 12.13 -0.32
CA HIS A 5 -5.16 11.12 0.65
C HIS A 5 -4.11 10.01 0.73
N ILE A 6 -3.78 9.57 1.93
CA ILE A 6 -2.70 8.59 2.17
C ILE A 6 -3.31 7.28 2.67
N ILE A 7 -3.16 6.22 1.88
CA ILE A 7 -3.60 4.86 2.23
C ILE A 7 -2.36 4.05 2.63
N GLY A 8 -2.37 3.46 3.81
CA GLY A 8 -1.38 2.47 4.23
C GLY A 8 -1.91 1.06 4.12
N VAL A 9 -1.15 0.16 3.51
CA VAL A 9 -1.48 -1.28 3.48
C VAL A 9 -0.46 -2.03 4.32
N VAL A 10 -0.93 -2.84 5.26
CA VAL A 10 -0.08 -3.63 6.17
C VAL A 10 -0.57 -5.08 6.22
N GLY A 11 0.36 -6.03 6.34
CA GLY A 11 0.03 -7.45 6.37
C GLY A 11 -0.07 -8.02 7.79
N GLY A 12 -1.09 -8.82 8.06
CA GLY A 12 -1.19 -9.64 9.27
C GLY A 12 -0.10 -10.71 9.35
N SER A 13 0.39 -11.16 8.19
CA SER A 13 1.46 -12.16 8.07
C SER A 13 2.36 -11.89 6.87
N GLY A 14 3.54 -12.52 6.82
CA GLY A 14 4.43 -12.43 5.65
C GLY A 14 3.82 -13.13 4.43
N GLY A 15 4.02 -12.54 3.24
CA GLY A 15 3.58 -13.14 1.97
C GLY A 15 2.07 -13.09 1.71
N VAL A 16 1.30 -12.37 2.53
CA VAL A 16 -0.16 -12.26 2.35
C VAL A 16 -0.56 -11.46 1.10
N GLY A 17 0.36 -10.67 0.53
CA GLY A 17 0.15 -9.94 -0.72
C GLY A 17 -0.02 -8.42 -0.57
N VAL A 18 0.62 -7.81 0.43
CA VAL A 18 0.57 -6.36 0.70
C VAL A 18 0.98 -5.56 -0.52
N SER A 19 2.17 -5.82 -1.08
CA SER A 19 2.68 -5.13 -2.28
C SER A 19 1.75 -5.29 -3.49
N VAL A 20 1.12 -6.46 -3.62
CA VAL A 20 0.15 -6.74 -4.70
C VAL A 20 -1.10 -5.88 -4.54
N LEU A 21 -1.66 -5.78 -3.33
CA LEU A 21 -2.84 -4.94 -3.09
C LEU A 21 -2.49 -3.46 -3.22
N THR A 22 -1.33 -3.03 -2.70
CA THR A 22 -0.81 -1.66 -2.85
C THR A 22 -0.70 -1.28 -4.32
N ALA A 23 -0.07 -2.13 -5.15
CA ALA A 23 0.06 -1.93 -6.58
C ALA A 23 -1.33 -1.86 -7.26
N ALA A 24 -2.24 -2.80 -6.94
CA ALA A 24 -3.57 -2.82 -7.53
C ALA A 24 -4.38 -1.55 -7.22
N VAL A 25 -4.34 -1.06 -5.97
CA VAL A 25 -5.01 0.19 -5.59
C VAL A 25 -4.47 1.37 -6.40
N ALA A 26 -3.15 1.48 -6.56
CA ALA A 26 -2.54 2.56 -7.33
C ALA A 26 -2.87 2.46 -8.83
N VAL A 27 -2.81 1.26 -9.42
CA VAL A 27 -3.17 1.04 -10.84
C VAL A 27 -4.63 1.40 -11.08
N ARG A 28 -5.55 0.97 -10.22
CA ARG A 28 -6.97 1.33 -10.32
C ARG A 28 -7.20 2.84 -10.17
N ALA A 29 -6.45 3.49 -9.26
CA ALA A 29 -6.50 4.95 -9.11
C ALA A 29 -6.05 5.68 -10.39
N ALA A 30 -4.96 5.23 -11.02
CA ALA A 30 -4.49 5.78 -12.29
C ALA A 30 -5.51 5.59 -13.42
N GLN A 31 -6.14 4.42 -13.51
CA GLN A 31 -7.22 4.15 -14.47
C GLN A 31 -8.46 5.03 -14.23
N ALA A 32 -8.70 5.43 -12.98
CA ALA A 32 -9.75 6.39 -12.62
C ALA A 32 -9.36 7.87 -12.89
N GLY A 33 -8.17 8.12 -13.46
CA GLY A 33 -7.69 9.45 -13.83
C GLY A 33 -6.99 10.23 -12.71
N LEU A 34 -6.67 9.60 -11.59
CA LEU A 34 -5.84 10.17 -10.53
C LEU A 34 -4.34 10.04 -10.89
N ARG A 35 -3.50 10.82 -10.22
CA ARG A 35 -2.04 10.70 -10.27
C ARG A 35 -1.54 10.05 -8.96
N PRO A 36 -1.54 8.71 -8.88
CA PRO A 36 -1.08 8.03 -7.69
C PRO A 36 0.44 7.99 -7.59
N ALA A 37 0.94 7.99 -6.35
CA ALA A 37 2.31 7.63 -6.02
C ALA A 37 2.29 6.45 -5.05
N CYS A 38 3.15 5.46 -5.29
CA CYS A 38 3.42 4.38 -4.37
C CYS A 38 4.71 4.64 -3.58
N LEU A 39 4.69 4.32 -2.30
CA LEU A 39 5.85 4.36 -1.43
C LEU A 39 6.08 2.97 -0.84
N ASP A 40 7.21 2.36 -1.17
CA ASP A 40 7.65 1.07 -0.64
C ASP A 40 8.39 1.29 0.70
N GLY A 41 7.79 0.86 1.79
CA GLY A 41 8.37 0.94 3.13
C GLY A 41 9.05 -0.37 3.59
N ASP A 42 8.90 -1.47 2.86
CA ASP A 42 9.44 -2.78 3.21
C ASP A 42 10.72 -3.12 2.43
N ARG A 43 11.87 -2.76 3.01
CA ARG A 43 13.19 -3.00 2.41
C ARG A 43 13.49 -4.47 2.13
N LEU A 44 12.97 -5.37 2.96
CA LEU A 44 13.26 -6.82 2.87
C LEU A 44 12.18 -7.60 2.12
N GLY A 45 11.15 -6.92 1.68
CA GLY A 45 10.10 -7.49 0.83
C GLY A 45 10.54 -7.79 -0.60
N GLY A 46 9.63 -8.33 -1.40
CA GLY A 46 9.86 -8.62 -2.81
C GLY A 46 10.12 -7.38 -3.67
N GLY A 47 9.70 -6.21 -3.17
CA GLY A 47 9.80 -4.90 -3.80
C GLY A 47 8.57 -4.55 -4.64
N LEU A 48 8.10 -3.35 -4.41
CA LEU A 48 6.93 -2.83 -5.11
C LEU A 48 7.22 -2.57 -6.59
N ASP A 49 8.46 -2.21 -6.93
CA ASP A 49 8.93 -2.06 -8.30
C ASP A 49 8.90 -3.37 -9.10
N VAL A 50 9.27 -4.51 -8.48
CA VAL A 50 9.15 -5.83 -9.11
C VAL A 50 7.68 -6.23 -9.28
N THR A 51 6.86 -5.94 -8.28
CA THR A 51 5.43 -6.20 -8.35
C THR A 51 4.75 -5.45 -9.51
N LEU A 52 5.29 -4.28 -9.86
CA LEU A 52 4.81 -3.43 -10.96
C LEU A 52 5.57 -3.62 -12.28
N GLY A 53 6.61 -4.48 -12.31
CA GLY A 53 7.40 -4.76 -13.52
C GLY A 53 8.31 -3.62 -13.96
N ILE A 54 8.76 -2.76 -13.05
CA ILE A 54 9.57 -1.57 -13.33
C ILE A 54 10.91 -1.55 -12.59
N GLU A 55 11.41 -2.69 -12.17
CA GLU A 55 12.69 -2.79 -11.45
C GLU A 55 13.89 -2.38 -12.33
N GLN A 56 13.75 -2.42 -13.66
CA GLN A 56 14.76 -1.98 -14.62
C GLN A 56 14.60 -0.52 -15.05
N GLU A 57 13.49 0.12 -14.70
CA GLU A 57 13.23 1.50 -15.10
C GLU A 57 14.12 2.48 -14.32
N ARG A 58 14.64 3.47 -15.08
CA ARG A 58 15.48 4.52 -14.50
C ARG A 58 14.65 5.49 -13.69
N GLY A 59 15.20 5.96 -12.56
CA GLY A 59 14.55 6.95 -11.72
C GLY A 59 15.15 7.00 -10.34
N VAL A 60 14.62 7.89 -9.51
CA VAL A 60 15.00 8.05 -8.10
C VAL A 60 14.51 6.85 -7.30
N ARG A 61 15.40 6.31 -6.49
CA ARG A 61 15.14 5.23 -5.54
C ARG A 61 15.54 5.67 -4.14
N TRP A 62 15.19 4.90 -3.10
CA TRP A 62 15.56 5.23 -1.72
C TRP A 62 17.04 5.56 -1.51
N PRO A 63 18.01 4.84 -2.10
CA PRO A 63 19.44 5.18 -1.93
C PRO A 63 19.80 6.59 -2.41
N ASP A 64 19.06 7.14 -3.37
CA ASP A 64 19.31 8.49 -3.89
C ASP A 64 18.84 9.58 -2.92
N LEU A 65 17.94 9.25 -2.00
CA LEU A 65 17.41 10.14 -0.99
C LEU A 65 18.12 10.03 0.37
N ALA A 66 18.89 8.96 0.61
CA ALA A 66 19.50 8.69 1.92
C ALA A 66 20.42 9.81 2.45
N GLY A 67 21.00 10.59 1.55
CA GLY A 67 21.83 11.77 1.89
C GLY A 67 21.08 13.10 1.87
N ALA A 68 19.79 13.10 1.54
CA ALA A 68 19.00 14.32 1.49
C ALA A 68 18.84 14.93 2.89
N ARG A 69 18.88 16.26 2.95
CA ARG A 69 18.67 17.02 4.19
C ARG A 69 17.66 18.14 3.94
N GLY A 70 16.74 18.30 4.87
CA GLY A 70 15.67 19.28 4.76
C GLY A 70 14.55 18.84 3.83
N ARG A 71 13.77 19.80 3.32
CA ARG A 71 12.59 19.53 2.50
C ARG A 71 12.95 18.98 1.13
N ILE A 72 12.24 17.95 0.69
CA ILE A 72 12.30 17.40 -0.64
C ILE A 72 11.25 18.13 -1.51
N ASP A 73 11.63 18.53 -2.72
CA ASP A 73 10.69 19.09 -3.70
C ASP A 73 9.78 17.98 -4.21
N GLY A 74 8.53 17.98 -3.78
CA GLY A 74 7.56 16.91 -4.09
C GLY A 74 7.26 16.78 -5.58
N PRO A 75 6.91 17.85 -6.32
CA PRO A 75 6.73 17.82 -7.77
C PRO A 75 7.97 17.31 -8.52
N GLU A 76 9.17 17.73 -8.14
CA GLU A 76 10.41 17.24 -8.73
C GLU A 76 10.66 15.77 -8.40
N LEU A 77 10.43 15.36 -7.15
CA LEU A 77 10.53 13.96 -6.75
C LEU A 77 9.58 13.11 -7.60
N LEU A 78 8.28 13.44 -7.61
CA LEU A 78 7.27 12.68 -8.34
C LEU A 78 7.62 12.51 -9.82
N ARG A 79 8.13 13.59 -10.46
CA ARG A 79 8.53 13.57 -11.88
C ARG A 79 9.73 12.66 -12.16
N ARG A 80 10.60 12.44 -11.16
CA ARG A 80 11.83 11.65 -11.30
C ARG A 80 11.69 10.21 -10.84
N LEU A 81 10.56 9.84 -10.25
CA LEU A 81 10.29 8.45 -9.90
C LEU A 81 10.10 7.59 -11.15
N PRO A 82 10.54 6.32 -11.13
CA PRO A 82 10.11 5.35 -12.13
C PRO A 82 8.59 5.21 -12.11
N SER A 83 8.00 4.94 -13.26
CA SER A 83 6.55 4.86 -13.37
C SER A 83 6.08 3.88 -14.43
N VAL A 84 4.90 3.31 -14.23
CA VAL A 84 4.18 2.46 -15.17
C VAL A 84 2.70 2.84 -15.15
N ASP A 85 2.08 2.97 -16.31
CA ASP A 85 0.65 3.26 -16.50
C ASP A 85 0.11 4.42 -15.62
N GLY A 86 0.95 5.45 -15.40
CA GLY A 86 0.60 6.61 -14.58
C GLY A 86 0.82 6.44 -13.07
N VAL A 87 1.33 5.30 -12.61
CA VAL A 87 1.71 5.05 -11.22
C VAL A 87 3.20 5.35 -11.03
N ALA A 88 3.54 6.35 -10.22
CA ALA A 88 4.91 6.66 -9.83
C ALA A 88 5.31 5.87 -8.57
N VAL A 89 6.55 5.39 -8.49
CA VAL A 89 6.97 4.47 -7.41
C VAL A 89 8.31 4.86 -6.80
N LEU A 90 8.30 5.13 -5.49
CA LEU A 90 9.52 5.24 -4.69
C LEU A 90 9.78 3.89 -4.00
N SER A 91 10.76 3.14 -4.51
CA SER A 91 11.12 1.81 -3.99
C SER A 91 12.61 1.68 -3.71
N PHE A 92 13.00 0.54 -3.19
CA PHE A 92 14.41 0.20 -2.94
C PHE A 92 15.12 -0.21 -4.24
N ASP A 93 16.44 -0.06 -4.24
CA ASP A 93 17.34 -0.59 -5.24
C ASP A 93 18.11 -1.76 -4.63
N ARG A 94 17.90 -2.96 -5.16
CA ARG A 94 18.51 -4.19 -4.61
C ARG A 94 20.02 -4.25 -4.78
N ALA A 95 20.57 -3.48 -5.73
CA ALA A 95 22.01 -3.41 -5.96
C ALA A 95 22.72 -2.44 -5.00
N ARG A 96 21.96 -1.55 -4.33
CA ARG A 96 22.49 -0.53 -3.42
C ARG A 96 21.88 -0.66 -2.04
N ASP A 97 22.67 -1.16 -1.09
CA ASP A 97 22.20 -1.18 0.30
C ASP A 97 22.07 0.23 0.85
N VAL A 98 20.99 0.49 1.55
CA VAL A 98 20.71 1.78 2.17
C VAL A 98 20.05 1.60 3.52
N ARG A 99 20.50 2.37 4.50
CA ARG A 99 19.81 2.55 5.76
C ARG A 99 19.07 3.89 5.70
N LEU A 100 17.77 3.82 5.74
CA LEU A 100 16.91 5.00 5.80
C LEU A 100 16.73 5.43 7.26
N THR A 101 16.65 6.72 7.48
CA THR A 101 16.21 7.25 8.78
C THR A 101 14.71 7.54 8.75
N PRO A 102 14.03 7.47 9.90
CA PRO A 102 12.61 7.82 10.00
C PRO A 102 12.27 9.19 9.40
N GLU A 103 13.17 10.16 9.58
CA GLU A 103 12.99 11.55 9.11
C GLU A 103 12.94 11.62 7.58
N ILE A 104 13.84 10.93 6.87
CA ILE A 104 13.86 10.98 5.40
C ILE A 104 12.65 10.27 4.80
N VAL A 105 12.20 9.18 5.44
CA VAL A 105 11.03 8.44 5.00
C VAL A 105 9.76 9.27 5.18
N HIS A 106 9.61 9.91 6.33
CA HIS A 106 8.51 10.81 6.61
C HIS A 106 8.49 12.02 5.67
N GLU A 107 9.66 12.67 5.44
CA GLU A 107 9.77 13.80 4.52
C GLU A 107 9.40 13.41 3.08
N ALA A 108 9.83 12.23 2.62
CA ALA A 108 9.47 11.73 1.29
C ALA A 108 7.96 11.51 1.17
N LEU A 109 7.31 10.93 2.19
CA LEU A 109 5.86 10.76 2.23
C LEU A 109 5.13 12.10 2.14
N LEU A 110 5.51 13.08 2.97
CA LEU A 110 4.91 14.41 2.95
C LEU A 110 5.12 15.12 1.61
N SER A 111 6.31 14.98 1.03
CA SER A 111 6.61 15.58 -0.28
C SER A 111 5.76 14.99 -1.40
N LEU A 112 5.56 13.67 -1.41
CA LEU A 112 4.69 13.00 -2.37
C LEU A 112 3.22 13.38 -2.14
N SER A 113 2.77 13.53 -0.89
CA SER A 113 1.38 13.90 -0.58
C SER A 113 1.00 15.30 -1.09
N VAL A 114 1.97 16.19 -1.27
CA VAL A 114 1.74 17.53 -1.86
C VAL A 114 1.69 17.47 -3.38
N ALA A 115 2.33 16.48 -4.01
CA ALA A 115 2.54 16.40 -5.46
C ALA A 115 1.57 15.46 -6.18
N ALA A 116 1.15 14.39 -5.52
CA ALA A 116 0.23 13.38 -6.04
C ALA A 116 -1.24 13.70 -5.70
N ASP A 117 -2.18 12.95 -6.27
CA ASP A 117 -3.61 13.01 -5.92
C ASP A 117 -3.96 11.93 -4.88
N LEU A 118 -3.16 10.86 -4.84
CA LEU A 118 -3.24 9.74 -3.90
C LEU A 118 -1.84 9.21 -3.59
N VAL A 119 -1.56 8.85 -2.35
CA VAL A 119 -0.35 8.10 -1.98
C VAL A 119 -0.77 6.75 -1.39
N VAL A 120 -0.22 5.67 -1.93
CA VAL A 120 -0.44 4.32 -1.40
C VAL A 120 0.88 3.79 -0.86
N VAL A 121 0.88 3.42 0.41
CA VAL A 121 2.09 3.03 1.14
C VAL A 121 2.08 1.54 1.41
N ASP A 122 3.08 0.83 0.92
CA ASP A 122 3.39 -0.54 1.32
C ASP A 122 4.12 -0.49 2.67
N LEU A 123 3.39 -0.77 3.74
CA LEU A 123 3.89 -0.62 5.10
C LEU A 123 4.61 -1.88 5.57
N PRO A 124 5.79 -1.74 6.18
CA PRO A 124 6.42 -2.85 6.88
C PRO A 124 5.60 -3.22 8.13
N ARG A 125 6.02 -4.26 8.84
CA ARG A 125 5.38 -4.66 10.09
C ARG A 125 5.47 -3.56 11.15
N PRO A 126 4.48 -3.50 12.08
CA PRO A 126 4.43 -2.44 13.11
C PRO A 126 5.61 -2.38 14.09
N ASP A 127 6.42 -3.42 14.20
CA ASP A 127 7.64 -3.44 15.01
C ASP A 127 8.85 -2.79 14.33
N HIS A 128 8.72 -2.40 13.06
CA HIS A 128 9.78 -1.76 12.30
C HIS A 128 9.75 -0.23 12.47
N GLU A 129 10.94 0.40 12.64
CA GLU A 129 11.05 1.86 12.86
C GLU A 129 10.42 2.70 11.73
N ILE A 130 10.46 2.21 10.49
CA ILE A 130 9.85 2.86 9.31
C ILE A 130 8.32 2.88 9.41
N PHE A 131 7.69 1.85 9.98
CA PHE A 131 6.25 1.87 10.25
C PHE A 131 5.89 3.06 11.14
N GLY A 132 6.63 3.25 12.25
CA GLY A 132 6.41 4.37 13.18
C GLY A 132 6.58 5.74 12.53
N ALA A 133 7.40 5.85 11.47
CA ALA A 133 7.58 7.10 10.73
C ALA A 133 6.44 7.38 9.73
N LEU A 134 5.84 6.35 9.16
CA LEU A 134 4.83 6.47 8.10
C LEU A 134 3.40 6.45 8.64
N ALA A 135 3.09 5.53 9.55
CA ALA A 135 1.73 5.24 10.00
C ALA A 135 0.97 6.45 10.59
N PRO A 136 1.61 7.39 11.33
CA PRO A 136 0.90 8.57 11.85
C PRO A 136 0.38 9.54 10.78
N SER A 137 0.87 9.44 9.55
CA SER A 137 0.43 10.28 8.42
C SER A 137 -0.55 9.58 7.49
N VAL A 138 -0.93 8.34 7.81
CA VAL A 138 -1.89 7.55 7.03
C VAL A 138 -3.31 7.93 7.41
N ASP A 139 -4.14 8.26 6.42
CA ASP A 139 -5.56 8.59 6.62
C ASP A 139 -6.40 7.31 6.76
N GLU A 140 -6.11 6.30 5.94
CA GLU A 140 -6.81 5.01 5.92
C GLU A 140 -5.81 3.85 6.00
N MET A 141 -5.94 3.00 6.99
CA MET A 141 -5.10 1.81 7.18
C MET A 141 -5.84 0.55 6.72
N ILE A 142 -5.25 -0.20 5.82
CA ILE A 142 -5.80 -1.47 5.33
C ILE A 142 -4.98 -2.61 5.93
N LEU A 143 -5.59 -3.38 6.83
CA LEU A 143 -5.03 -4.64 7.29
C LEU A 143 -5.39 -5.74 6.30
N LEU A 144 -4.40 -6.27 5.59
CA LEU A 144 -4.58 -7.44 4.74
C LEU A 144 -4.25 -8.70 5.54
N ALA A 145 -5.26 -9.53 5.81
CA ALA A 145 -5.11 -10.79 6.50
C ALA A 145 -5.34 -11.98 5.57
N GLY A 146 -4.58 -13.04 5.76
CA GLY A 146 -4.87 -14.35 5.16
C GLY A 146 -5.92 -15.11 5.96
N SER A 147 -6.51 -16.16 5.37
CA SER A 147 -7.54 -16.98 6.01
C SER A 147 -7.00 -18.21 6.75
N GLY A 148 -5.66 -18.41 6.75
CA GLY A 148 -4.99 -19.45 7.53
C GLY A 148 -4.95 -19.11 9.02
N ILE A 149 -4.85 -20.13 9.87
CA ILE A 149 -4.85 -19.93 11.33
C ILE A 149 -3.67 -19.06 11.80
N CYS A 150 -2.48 -19.25 11.22
CA CYS A 150 -1.31 -18.43 11.53
C CYS A 150 -1.46 -17.00 11.02
N ASP A 151 -2.10 -16.80 9.87
CA ASP A 151 -2.36 -15.48 9.32
C ASP A 151 -3.32 -14.69 10.20
N LEU A 152 -4.38 -15.34 10.68
CA LEU A 152 -5.36 -14.73 11.57
C LEU A 152 -4.76 -14.42 12.94
N ALA A 153 -3.91 -15.32 13.47
CA ALA A 153 -3.19 -15.06 14.71
C ALA A 153 -2.25 -13.84 14.58
N GLY A 154 -1.54 -13.73 13.44
CA GLY A 154 -0.70 -12.58 13.14
C GLY A 154 -1.51 -11.28 13.00
N ALA A 155 -2.63 -11.34 12.28
CA ALA A 155 -3.54 -10.20 12.15
C ALA A 155 -4.09 -9.73 13.51
N SER A 156 -4.51 -10.67 14.36
CA SER A 156 -4.98 -10.38 15.73
C SER A 156 -3.89 -9.72 16.58
N ALA A 157 -2.64 -10.16 16.46
CA ALA A 157 -1.53 -9.61 17.23
C ALA A 157 -1.25 -8.12 16.94
N ILE A 158 -1.59 -7.65 15.73
CA ILE A 158 -1.31 -6.26 15.32
C ILE A 158 -2.57 -5.37 15.27
N ALA A 159 -3.76 -5.94 15.20
CA ALA A 159 -5.02 -5.19 15.03
C ALA A 159 -5.19 -4.08 16.08
N ASP A 160 -5.01 -4.41 17.35
CA ASP A 160 -5.08 -3.43 18.45
C ASP A 160 -4.06 -2.30 18.32
N HIS A 161 -2.87 -2.60 17.78
CA HIS A 161 -1.84 -1.59 17.55
C HIS A 161 -2.25 -0.65 16.42
N LEU A 162 -2.81 -1.19 15.35
CA LEU A 162 -3.27 -0.39 14.21
C LEU A 162 -4.41 0.55 14.59
N ILE A 163 -5.40 0.05 15.35
CA ILE A 163 -6.55 0.85 15.85
C ILE A 163 -6.07 2.04 16.70
N ARG A 164 -5.01 1.86 17.48
CA ARG A 164 -4.42 2.96 18.27
C ARG A 164 -3.59 3.94 17.46
N THR A 165 -3.11 3.53 16.29
CA THR A 165 -2.20 4.32 15.47
C THR A 165 -2.93 5.13 14.40
N CYS A 166 -4.00 4.58 13.85
CA CYS A 166 -4.78 5.19 12.78
C CYS A 166 -6.27 5.19 13.14
N PRO A 167 -7.00 6.30 12.94
CA PRO A 167 -8.43 6.38 13.29
C PRO A 167 -9.31 5.52 12.38
N HIS A 168 -8.86 5.21 11.18
CA HIS A 168 -9.62 4.45 10.19
C HIS A 168 -8.84 3.20 9.79
N VAL A 169 -9.19 2.06 10.37
CA VAL A 169 -8.59 0.75 10.06
C VAL A 169 -9.65 -0.16 9.47
N TRP A 170 -9.34 -0.77 8.33
CA TRP A 170 -10.22 -1.64 7.56
C TRP A 170 -9.58 -3.00 7.35
N LEU A 171 -10.40 -4.03 7.34
CA LEU A 171 -9.96 -5.39 7.03
C LEU A 171 -10.20 -5.71 5.55
N CYS A 172 -9.14 -6.12 4.85
CA CYS A 172 -9.22 -6.90 3.63
C CYS A 172 -8.82 -8.35 3.95
N LEU A 173 -9.68 -9.31 3.62
CA LEU A 173 -9.42 -10.72 3.91
C LEU A 173 -9.12 -11.48 2.62
N ARG A 174 -7.88 -12.01 2.52
CA ARG A 174 -7.49 -12.91 1.44
C ARG A 174 -7.97 -14.33 1.72
N THR A 175 -8.70 -14.91 0.77
CA THR A 175 -9.30 -16.23 0.93
C THR A 175 -9.25 -17.05 -0.36
N SER A 176 -9.01 -18.36 -0.22
CA SER A 176 -9.01 -19.35 -1.31
C SER A 176 -10.34 -20.07 -1.49
N GLY A 177 -11.47 -19.45 -1.13
CA GLY A 177 -12.80 -20.04 -1.37
C GLY A 177 -13.75 -20.08 -0.17
N ARG A 178 -13.36 -19.50 0.98
CA ARG A 178 -14.28 -19.36 2.13
C ARG A 178 -15.29 -18.26 1.87
N GLY A 179 -16.55 -18.50 2.27
CA GLY A 179 -17.66 -17.59 2.01
C GLY A 179 -17.67 -16.33 2.91
N SER A 180 -18.62 -15.43 2.64
CA SER A 180 -18.83 -14.18 3.37
C SER A 180 -19.01 -14.38 4.86
N HIS A 181 -19.76 -15.39 5.29
CA HIS A 181 -19.98 -15.68 6.72
C HIS A 181 -18.68 -15.93 7.51
N PHE A 182 -17.69 -16.59 6.90
CA PHE A 182 -16.35 -16.72 7.51
C PHE A 182 -15.66 -15.37 7.65
N ALA A 183 -15.76 -14.52 6.64
CA ALA A 183 -15.17 -13.20 6.66
C ALA A 183 -15.79 -12.29 7.73
N ASP A 184 -17.11 -12.33 7.88
CA ASP A 184 -17.83 -11.60 8.94
C ASP A 184 -17.40 -12.07 10.33
N THR A 185 -17.21 -13.40 10.51
CA THR A 185 -16.70 -13.97 11.76
C THR A 185 -15.29 -13.46 12.08
N VAL A 186 -14.40 -13.42 11.07
CA VAL A 186 -13.03 -12.89 11.23
C VAL A 186 -13.06 -11.40 11.56
N ALA A 187 -13.86 -10.62 10.85
CA ALA A 187 -14.01 -9.18 11.08
C ALA A 187 -14.48 -8.90 12.52
N GLY A 188 -15.50 -9.64 12.99
CA GLY A 188 -15.97 -9.55 14.37
C GLY A 188 -14.92 -9.97 15.40
N ALA A 189 -14.11 -10.98 15.11
CA ALA A 189 -13.05 -11.42 16.02
C ALA A 189 -11.87 -10.44 16.11
N LEU A 190 -11.61 -9.67 15.05
CA LEU A 190 -10.57 -8.64 15.00
C LEU A 190 -11.07 -7.25 15.43
N ASP A 191 -12.37 -7.10 15.65
CA ASP A 191 -13.04 -5.82 15.89
C ASP A 191 -12.73 -4.78 14.79
N LEU A 192 -12.70 -5.24 13.52
CA LEU A 192 -12.42 -4.40 12.36
C LEU A 192 -13.54 -4.52 11.32
N PRO A 193 -13.96 -3.40 10.72
CA PRO A 193 -14.91 -3.45 9.62
C PRO A 193 -14.31 -4.13 8.39
N LEU A 194 -15.04 -5.11 7.84
CA LEU A 194 -14.66 -5.79 6.60
C LEU A 194 -14.89 -4.87 5.41
N LEU A 195 -13.83 -4.54 4.68
CA LEU A 195 -13.90 -3.72 3.49
C LEU A 195 -14.03 -4.55 2.22
N ALA A 196 -13.20 -5.60 2.08
CA ALA A 196 -13.20 -6.43 0.88
C ALA A 196 -12.72 -7.86 1.12
N LEU A 197 -13.16 -8.76 0.23
CA LEU A 197 -12.59 -10.09 0.08
C LEU A 197 -11.63 -10.11 -1.11
N VAL A 198 -10.37 -10.44 -0.84
CA VAL A 198 -9.35 -10.62 -1.87
C VAL A 198 -9.25 -12.11 -2.18
N ARG A 199 -9.94 -12.56 -3.23
CA ARG A 199 -9.85 -13.96 -3.66
C ARG A 199 -8.57 -14.17 -4.44
N GLU A 200 -8.02 -15.37 -4.33
CA GLU A 200 -6.86 -15.78 -5.11
C GLU A 200 -7.18 -15.80 -6.61
N GLU A 201 -6.32 -15.18 -7.39
CA GLU A 201 -6.36 -15.18 -8.85
C GLU A 201 -5.23 -16.06 -9.36
N PRO A 202 -5.56 -17.19 -10.03
CA PRO A 202 -4.54 -18.15 -10.46
C PRO A 202 -3.51 -17.60 -11.45
N THR A 203 -3.87 -16.58 -12.23
CA THR A 203 -3.00 -15.96 -13.24
C THR A 203 -2.07 -14.88 -12.65
N LEU A 204 -2.39 -14.35 -11.48
CA LEU A 204 -1.71 -13.17 -10.93
C LEU A 204 -0.19 -13.33 -10.84
N ALA A 205 0.29 -14.50 -10.39
CA ALA A 205 1.74 -14.73 -10.31
C ALA A 205 2.40 -14.77 -11.69
N ALA A 206 1.73 -15.31 -12.70
CA ALA A 206 2.21 -15.31 -14.08
C ALA A 206 2.15 -13.92 -14.69
N ASP A 207 1.09 -13.16 -14.42
CA ASP A 207 0.92 -11.80 -14.91
C ASP A 207 2.05 -10.90 -14.38
N VAL A 208 2.34 -10.95 -13.07
CA VAL A 208 3.46 -10.21 -12.45
C VAL A 208 4.81 -10.65 -13.06
N LEU A 209 5.03 -11.95 -13.27
CA LEU A 209 6.24 -12.46 -13.91
C LEU A 209 6.42 -11.92 -15.34
N HIS A 210 5.33 -11.64 -16.06
CA HIS A 210 5.36 -11.05 -17.40
C HIS A 210 5.35 -9.50 -17.38
N GLY A 211 5.49 -8.88 -16.21
CA GLY A 211 5.50 -7.42 -16.06
C GLY A 211 4.13 -6.76 -16.23
N ILE A 212 3.03 -7.53 -16.05
CA ILE A 212 1.67 -6.99 -16.06
C ILE A 212 1.34 -6.55 -14.63
N PRO A 213 1.12 -5.25 -14.38
CA PRO A 213 0.83 -4.75 -13.04
C PRO A 213 -0.46 -5.32 -12.46
N PRO A 214 -0.49 -5.66 -11.15
CA PRO A 214 -1.72 -6.05 -10.47
C PRO A 214 -2.82 -4.98 -10.59
N GLY A 215 -4.06 -5.40 -10.82
CA GLY A 215 -5.19 -4.47 -10.98
C GLY A 215 -5.38 -3.91 -12.38
N THR A 216 -4.51 -4.26 -13.35
CA THR A 216 -4.65 -3.83 -14.76
C THR A 216 -5.96 -4.31 -15.38
N SER A 217 -6.38 -5.55 -15.09
CA SER A 217 -7.68 -6.07 -15.50
C SER A 217 -8.80 -5.38 -14.70
N ASP A 218 -9.86 -4.96 -15.38
CA ASP A 218 -11.10 -4.44 -14.75
C ASP A 218 -11.99 -5.58 -14.20
N LYS A 219 -11.61 -6.83 -14.43
CA LYS A 219 -12.32 -8.03 -13.99
C LYS A 219 -11.42 -8.83 -13.06
N GLY A 220 -11.92 -9.12 -11.88
CA GLY A 220 -11.19 -9.91 -10.90
C GLY A 220 -11.47 -9.50 -9.48
N ALA A 221 -11.15 -10.37 -8.55
CA ALA A 221 -11.37 -10.13 -7.13
C ALA A 221 -10.40 -9.07 -6.58
N LEU A 222 -9.18 -9.04 -7.12
CA LEU A 222 -8.17 -8.05 -6.72
C LEU A 222 -8.57 -6.65 -7.20
N ALA A 223 -9.03 -6.50 -8.44
CA ALA A 223 -9.54 -5.23 -8.95
C ALA A 223 -10.75 -4.75 -8.14
N ALA A 224 -11.71 -5.64 -7.85
CA ALA A 224 -12.87 -5.31 -7.03
C ALA A 224 -12.48 -4.89 -5.60
N ALA A 225 -11.49 -5.54 -4.99
CA ALA A 225 -10.98 -5.14 -3.68
C ALA A 225 -10.29 -3.78 -3.72
N ALA A 226 -9.47 -3.52 -4.74
CA ALA A 226 -8.82 -2.22 -4.93
C ALA A 226 -9.84 -1.10 -5.16
N ASP A 227 -10.88 -1.36 -5.96
CA ASP A 227 -11.97 -0.39 -6.19
C ASP A 227 -12.76 -0.12 -4.89
N ALA A 228 -12.98 -1.13 -4.04
CA ALA A 228 -13.61 -0.94 -2.73
C ALA A 228 -12.76 -0.05 -1.81
N VAL A 229 -11.44 -0.23 -1.80
CA VAL A 229 -10.51 0.63 -1.07
C VAL A 229 -10.61 2.07 -1.55
N LEU A 230 -10.57 2.30 -2.87
CA LEU A 230 -10.69 3.65 -3.45
C LEU A 230 -12.04 4.30 -3.16
N ALA A 231 -13.13 3.54 -3.23
CA ALA A 231 -14.46 4.06 -2.92
C ALA A 231 -14.57 4.50 -1.45
N GLN A 232 -13.93 3.76 -0.53
CA GLN A 232 -13.87 4.13 0.89
C GLN A 232 -13.14 5.46 1.08
N CYS A 233 -12.00 5.66 0.43
CA CYS A 233 -11.23 6.92 0.51
C CYS A 233 -12.05 8.14 0.05
N VAL A 234 -12.87 7.99 -0.99
CA VAL A 234 -13.75 9.07 -1.47
C VAL A 234 -14.81 9.43 -0.44
N VAL A 235 -15.35 8.44 0.28
CA VAL A 235 -16.34 8.66 1.35
C VAL A 235 -15.71 9.39 2.53
N SER A 236 -14.52 8.95 2.96
CA SER A 236 -13.80 9.57 4.08
C SER A 236 -13.40 11.02 3.77
N ALA A 237 -12.81 11.28 2.61
CA ALA A 237 -12.43 12.63 2.19
C ALA A 237 -13.61 13.62 2.13
N ARG A 238 -14.84 13.15 1.90
CA ARG A 238 -16.05 13.99 1.96
C ARG A 238 -16.51 14.27 3.38
N ARG A 239 -16.31 13.34 4.31
CA ARG A 239 -16.65 13.52 5.73
C ARG A 239 -15.76 14.56 6.40
N ASP A 240 -14.47 14.54 6.10
CA ASP A 240 -13.49 15.47 6.67
C ASP A 240 -13.62 16.90 6.10
N ALA A 241 -14.31 17.06 4.97
CA ALA A 241 -14.60 18.35 4.34
C ALA A 241 -15.93 18.99 4.79
N SER A 242 -16.72 18.30 5.65
CA SER A 242 -18.05 18.73 6.13
C SER A 242 -18.02 19.11 7.59
#